data_1da842b33645b0bd1d4ec3b9ad1ce1ed
#
_entry.id   1da842b33645b0bd1d4ec3b9ad1ce1ed
#
_cell.length_a   1.000
_cell.length_b   1.000
_cell.length_c   1.000
_cell.angle_alpha   90.00
_cell.angle_beta   90.00
_cell.angle_gamma   90.00
#
_symmetry.space_group_name_H-M   'P 1'
#
loop_
_entity.id
_entity.type
_entity.pdbx_description
1 polymer ?
#
loop_
_entity_poly.entity_id
_entity_poly.type
_entity_poly.pdbx_seq_one_letter_code
_entity_poly.pdbx_strand_id
1 'polypeptide(L)'
;CRLFSAVVAGNLERARGGDAGARAALVRADDLLARALLPATSLCPANPATAAQLWACLAPLPYADRFRAFAAHRAATAASPLLSAAARLAVVETRKILRRLHAPADRRDRRDALAPFGRMLGKAAAGAPLAVVAAVVAQAEPYPNMIDPCVDALRYAGPLALDCLTFVLIDRLASSGRPKLKEDGVNIADWLAALASLAGTLCRRYDGVDVRALCQYVANTLKESDPYDTLVLSELVATMAGIPPTPDLSEGQVAALAGGPTLVEAALSLSTGSRAGGARARARGAARLA
;
A
#
# COMPACT_ATOMS: atom_id res chain seq x y z
N CYS A 1 -23.69 -10.05 -0.22
CA CYS A 1 -22.83 -9.02 0.42
C CYS A 1 -23.62 -7.96 1.21
N ARG A 2 -24.73 -7.36 0.70
CA ARG A 2 -25.47 -6.30 1.43
C ARG A 2 -26.02 -6.76 2.78
N LEU A 3 -26.68 -7.92 2.84
CA LEU A 3 -27.16 -8.52 4.10
C LEU A 3 -25.99 -8.80 5.05
N PHE A 4 -24.90 -9.33 4.54
CA PHE A 4 -23.70 -9.63 5.31
C PHE A 4 -23.09 -8.36 5.90
N SER A 5 -22.96 -7.28 5.11
CA SER A 5 -22.49 -5.98 5.59
C SER A 5 -23.35 -5.41 6.71
N ALA A 6 -24.69 -5.49 6.58
CA ALA A 6 -25.60 -5.03 7.62
C ALA A 6 -25.47 -5.87 8.91
N VAL A 7 -25.33 -7.19 8.79
CA VAL A 7 -25.10 -8.09 9.93
C VAL A 7 -23.75 -7.79 10.62
N VAL A 8 -22.69 -7.56 9.86
CA VAL A 8 -21.37 -7.21 10.43
C VAL A 8 -21.45 -5.87 11.17
N ALA A 9 -22.01 -4.83 10.55
CA ALA A 9 -22.12 -3.51 11.17
C ALA A 9 -22.95 -3.54 12.47
N GLY A 10 -24.14 -4.19 12.44
CA GLY A 10 -25.00 -4.30 13.63
C GLY A 10 -24.37 -5.11 14.77
N ASN A 11 -23.66 -6.19 14.46
CA ASN A 11 -22.95 -6.97 15.48
C ASN A 11 -21.69 -6.27 16.00
N LEU A 12 -21.03 -5.43 15.20
CA LEU A 12 -19.86 -4.68 15.64
C LEU A 12 -20.21 -3.70 16.77
N GLU A 13 -21.31 -2.98 16.65
CA GLU A 13 -21.78 -2.06 17.69
C GLU A 13 -22.17 -2.80 18.97
N ARG A 14 -22.93 -3.89 18.84
CA ARG A 14 -23.32 -4.73 19.98
C ARG A 14 -22.11 -5.38 20.68
N ALA A 15 -21.13 -5.82 19.92
CA ALA A 15 -19.90 -6.40 20.47
C ALA A 15 -19.08 -5.37 21.25
N ARG A 16 -19.04 -4.10 20.81
CA ARG A 16 -18.47 -2.98 21.55
C ARG A 16 -19.18 -2.74 22.89
N GLY A 17 -20.48 -2.94 22.91
CA GLY A 17 -21.29 -2.91 24.13
C GLY A 17 -21.15 -4.14 25.05
N GLY A 18 -20.28 -5.09 24.72
CA GLY A 18 -19.99 -6.25 25.58
C GLY A 18 -20.79 -7.52 25.24
N ASP A 19 -21.66 -7.52 24.23
CA ASP A 19 -22.48 -8.68 23.84
C ASP A 19 -21.62 -9.84 23.32
N ALA A 20 -21.57 -10.93 24.09
CA ALA A 20 -20.81 -12.14 23.74
C ALA A 20 -21.37 -12.85 22.50
N GLY A 21 -22.69 -12.82 22.31
CA GLY A 21 -23.34 -13.40 21.12
C GLY A 21 -22.95 -12.64 19.84
N ALA A 22 -22.89 -11.32 19.92
CA ALA A 22 -22.43 -10.48 18.80
C ALA A 22 -20.96 -10.74 18.46
N ARG A 23 -20.08 -10.92 19.46
CA ARG A 23 -18.68 -11.29 19.24
C ARG A 23 -18.54 -12.65 18.54
N ALA A 24 -19.30 -13.65 18.98
CA ALA A 24 -19.33 -14.97 18.33
C ALA A 24 -19.86 -14.90 16.89
N ALA A 25 -20.83 -14.02 16.62
CA ALA A 25 -21.32 -13.79 15.27
C ALA A 25 -20.26 -13.12 14.37
N LEU A 26 -19.49 -12.17 14.89
CA LEU A 26 -18.40 -11.54 14.15
C LEU A 26 -17.27 -12.54 13.81
N VAL A 27 -16.91 -13.43 14.72
CA VAL A 27 -15.92 -14.50 14.47
C VAL A 27 -16.38 -15.40 13.31
N ARG A 28 -17.66 -15.80 13.30
CA ARG A 28 -18.23 -16.59 12.19
C ARG A 28 -18.27 -15.82 10.88
N ALA A 29 -18.57 -14.53 10.95
CA ALA A 29 -18.56 -13.66 9.78
C ALA A 29 -17.15 -13.52 9.19
N ASP A 30 -16.16 -13.35 10.04
CA ASP A 30 -14.75 -13.25 9.66
C ASP A 30 -14.27 -14.55 8.96
N ASP A 31 -14.61 -15.72 9.52
CA ASP A 31 -14.30 -17.01 8.91
C ASP A 31 -14.99 -17.19 7.54
N LEU A 32 -16.25 -16.79 7.41
CA LEU A 32 -16.97 -16.83 6.14
C LEU A 32 -16.36 -15.88 5.10
N LEU A 33 -15.95 -14.67 5.51
CA LEU A 33 -15.23 -13.72 4.64
C LEU A 33 -13.93 -14.33 4.13
N ALA A 34 -13.12 -14.86 5.03
CA ALA A 34 -11.78 -15.34 4.73
C ALA A 34 -11.77 -16.62 3.89
N ARG A 35 -12.67 -17.57 4.22
CA ARG A 35 -12.66 -18.91 3.60
C ARG A 35 -13.61 -19.09 2.44
N ALA A 36 -14.63 -18.25 2.31
CA ALA A 36 -15.63 -18.38 1.25
C ALA A 36 -15.69 -17.14 0.34
N LEU A 37 -15.97 -15.95 0.90
CA LEU A 37 -16.29 -14.79 0.07
C LEU A 37 -15.06 -14.21 -0.64
N LEU A 38 -13.92 -14.07 0.06
CA LEU A 38 -12.69 -13.59 -0.56
C LEU A 38 -12.14 -14.58 -1.59
N PRO A 39 -12.04 -15.90 -1.32
CA PRO A 39 -11.61 -16.85 -2.32
C PRO A 39 -12.52 -16.94 -3.55
N ALA A 40 -13.83 -16.83 -3.36
CA ALA A 40 -14.80 -16.88 -4.47
C ALA A 40 -14.57 -15.79 -5.52
N THR A 41 -14.02 -14.64 -5.15
CA THR A 41 -13.73 -13.56 -6.13
C THR A 41 -12.75 -13.97 -7.21
N SER A 42 -11.76 -14.81 -6.88
CA SER A 42 -10.75 -15.27 -7.83
C SER A 42 -11.27 -16.35 -8.79
N LEU A 43 -12.42 -16.95 -8.48
CA LEU A 43 -13.08 -17.95 -9.30
C LEU A 43 -14.23 -17.39 -10.15
N CYS A 44 -14.62 -16.14 -9.91
CA CYS A 44 -15.65 -15.44 -10.67
C CYS A 44 -15.04 -14.46 -11.66
N PRO A 45 -15.76 -14.06 -12.72
CA PRO A 45 -15.31 -12.97 -13.57
C PRO A 45 -15.07 -11.69 -12.75
N ALA A 46 -13.92 -11.06 -12.97
CA ALA A 46 -13.51 -9.88 -12.22
C ALA A 46 -14.54 -8.74 -12.36
N ASN A 47 -15.16 -8.36 -11.24
CA ASN A 47 -16.20 -7.35 -11.18
C ASN A 47 -15.90 -6.33 -10.07
N PRO A 48 -15.58 -5.07 -10.41
CA PRO A 48 -15.34 -4.02 -9.43
C PRO A 48 -16.48 -3.78 -8.44
N ALA A 49 -17.74 -3.98 -8.87
CA ALA A 49 -18.89 -3.83 -7.98
C ALA A 49 -18.91 -4.91 -6.88
N THR A 50 -18.53 -6.14 -7.19
CA THR A 50 -18.39 -7.21 -6.20
C THR A 50 -17.28 -6.91 -5.21
N ALA A 51 -16.12 -6.44 -5.70
CA ALA A 51 -15.00 -6.01 -4.84
C ALA A 51 -15.40 -4.85 -3.91
N ALA A 52 -16.17 -3.88 -4.42
CA ALA A 52 -16.69 -2.78 -3.60
C ALA A 52 -17.67 -3.26 -2.52
N GLN A 53 -18.53 -4.24 -2.83
CA GLN A 53 -19.44 -4.84 -1.84
C GLN A 53 -18.69 -5.65 -0.77
N LEU A 54 -17.61 -6.34 -1.14
CA LEU A 54 -16.75 -7.02 -0.17
C LEU A 54 -16.03 -6.01 0.72
N TRP A 55 -15.54 -4.92 0.13
CA TRP A 55 -14.95 -3.84 0.91
C TRP A 55 -15.95 -3.25 1.91
N ALA A 56 -17.20 -3.04 1.53
CA ALA A 56 -18.23 -2.57 2.45
C ALA A 56 -18.47 -3.51 3.65
N CYS A 57 -18.14 -4.79 3.51
CA CYS A 57 -18.18 -5.75 4.62
C CYS A 57 -16.94 -5.64 5.53
N LEU A 58 -15.78 -5.35 4.95
CA LEU A 58 -14.48 -5.28 5.64
C LEU A 58 -14.21 -3.91 6.26
N ALA A 59 -14.62 -2.83 5.60
CA ALA A 59 -14.33 -1.46 6.00
C ALA A 59 -14.69 -1.11 7.46
N PRO A 60 -15.79 -1.61 8.06
CA PRO A 60 -16.13 -1.37 9.46
C PRO A 60 -15.17 -2.06 10.46
N LEU A 61 -14.45 -3.10 10.01
CA LEU A 61 -13.55 -3.87 10.86
C LEU A 61 -12.23 -3.12 11.09
N PRO A 62 -11.62 -3.27 12.28
CA PRO A 62 -10.24 -2.81 12.51
C PRO A 62 -9.27 -3.45 11.51
N TYR A 63 -8.19 -2.74 11.16
CA TYR A 63 -7.19 -3.26 10.21
C TYR A 63 -6.61 -4.63 10.63
N ALA A 64 -6.45 -4.86 11.93
CA ALA A 64 -5.93 -6.13 12.44
C ALA A 64 -6.84 -7.32 12.10
N ASP A 65 -8.16 -7.12 12.12
CA ASP A 65 -9.14 -8.15 11.76
C ASP A 65 -9.16 -8.36 10.25
N ARG A 66 -9.13 -7.29 9.47
CA ARG A 66 -9.01 -7.37 8.01
C ARG A 66 -7.75 -8.11 7.59
N PHE A 67 -6.61 -7.84 8.23
CA PHE A 67 -5.33 -8.48 7.93
C PHE A 67 -5.33 -9.97 8.31
N ARG A 68 -6.02 -10.34 9.40
CA ARG A 68 -6.25 -11.77 9.73
C ARG A 68 -7.07 -12.47 8.63
N ALA A 69 -8.12 -11.84 8.12
CA ALA A 69 -8.91 -12.38 7.02
C ALA A 69 -8.07 -12.53 5.73
N PHE A 70 -7.19 -11.57 5.41
CA PHE A 70 -6.28 -11.65 4.26
C PHE A 70 -5.23 -12.76 4.44
N ALA A 71 -4.68 -12.92 5.63
CA ALA A 71 -3.74 -14.01 5.93
C ALA A 71 -4.42 -15.39 5.81
N ALA A 72 -5.65 -15.53 6.32
CA ALA A 72 -6.44 -16.75 6.20
C ALA A 72 -6.81 -17.05 4.73
N HIS A 73 -7.19 -16.01 3.95
CA HIS A 73 -7.42 -16.17 2.51
C HIS A 73 -6.16 -16.60 1.76
N ARG A 74 -4.99 -16.05 2.10
CA ARG A 74 -3.69 -16.46 1.53
C ARG A 74 -3.39 -17.92 1.84
N ALA A 75 -3.59 -18.35 3.08
CA ALA A 75 -3.41 -19.74 3.50
C ALA A 75 -4.38 -20.69 2.77
N ALA A 76 -5.65 -20.34 2.65
CA ALA A 76 -6.64 -21.09 1.88
C ALA A 76 -6.27 -21.20 0.40
N THR A 77 -5.73 -20.12 -0.18
CA THR A 77 -5.25 -20.11 -1.58
C THR A 77 -4.06 -21.05 -1.76
N ALA A 78 -3.14 -21.10 -0.81
CA ALA A 78 -2.00 -22.01 -0.86
C ALA A 78 -2.42 -23.50 -0.70
N ALA A 79 -3.43 -23.77 0.12
CA ALA A 79 -3.95 -25.11 0.37
C ALA A 79 -4.81 -25.67 -0.78
N SER A 80 -5.44 -24.82 -1.60
CA SER A 80 -6.33 -25.22 -2.68
C SER A 80 -5.62 -25.17 -4.05
N PRO A 81 -5.49 -26.28 -4.79
CA PRO A 81 -4.90 -26.27 -6.13
C PRO A 81 -5.64 -25.35 -7.11
N LEU A 82 -6.98 -25.29 -7.01
CA LEU A 82 -7.82 -24.46 -7.87
C LEU A 82 -7.56 -22.96 -7.62
N LEU A 83 -7.60 -22.53 -6.36
CA LEU A 83 -7.33 -21.14 -5.97
C LEU A 83 -5.88 -20.74 -6.30
N SER A 84 -4.93 -21.65 -6.07
CA SER A 84 -3.53 -21.45 -6.42
C SER A 84 -3.33 -21.28 -7.93
N ALA A 85 -4.05 -22.06 -8.75
CA ALA A 85 -4.02 -21.90 -10.21
C ALA A 85 -4.60 -20.54 -10.64
N ALA A 86 -5.75 -20.13 -10.09
CA ALA A 86 -6.36 -18.82 -10.35
C ALA A 86 -5.43 -17.68 -9.95
N ALA A 87 -4.79 -17.76 -8.78
CA ALA A 87 -3.83 -16.77 -8.32
C ALA A 87 -2.60 -16.68 -9.24
N ARG A 88 -2.06 -17.82 -9.71
CA ARG A 88 -0.94 -17.82 -10.68
C ARG A 88 -1.32 -17.17 -12.00
N LEU A 89 -2.52 -17.42 -12.51
CA LEU A 89 -3.01 -16.75 -13.73
C LEU A 89 -3.09 -15.25 -13.53
N ALA A 90 -3.65 -14.77 -12.40
CA ALA A 90 -3.72 -13.36 -12.07
C ALA A 90 -2.32 -12.71 -11.98
N VAL A 91 -1.34 -13.40 -11.39
CA VAL A 91 0.07 -12.94 -11.34
C VAL A 91 0.66 -12.82 -12.73
N VAL A 92 0.46 -13.83 -13.61
CA VAL A 92 0.97 -13.82 -14.99
C VAL A 92 0.37 -12.65 -15.78
N GLU A 93 -0.94 -12.43 -15.65
CA GLU A 93 -1.62 -11.30 -16.30
C GLU A 93 -1.09 -9.95 -15.78
N THR A 94 -0.95 -9.82 -14.46
CA THR A 94 -0.39 -8.63 -13.82
C THR A 94 1.02 -8.33 -14.34
N ARG A 95 1.90 -9.33 -14.39
CA ARG A 95 3.26 -9.17 -14.92
C ARG A 95 3.29 -8.75 -16.39
N LYS A 96 2.34 -9.22 -17.22
CA LYS A 96 2.21 -8.76 -18.61
C LYS A 96 1.84 -7.28 -18.67
N ILE A 97 0.99 -6.79 -17.76
CA ILE A 97 0.63 -5.38 -17.68
C ILE A 97 1.84 -4.57 -17.21
N LEU A 98 2.51 -4.98 -16.12
CA LEU A 98 3.64 -4.28 -15.53
C LEU A 98 4.82 -4.12 -16.51
N ARG A 99 5.11 -5.13 -17.33
CA ARG A 99 6.16 -5.06 -18.38
C ARG A 99 5.89 -4.00 -19.45
N ARG A 100 4.64 -3.56 -19.60
CA ARG A 100 4.24 -2.52 -20.56
C ARG A 100 4.14 -1.14 -19.93
N LEU A 101 4.36 -1.02 -18.61
CA LEU A 101 4.36 0.26 -17.92
C LEU A 101 5.61 1.03 -18.31
N HIS A 102 5.48 1.91 -19.31
CA HIS A 102 6.49 2.91 -19.65
C HIS A 102 6.00 4.26 -19.13
N ALA A 103 6.77 4.87 -18.24
CA ALA A 103 6.43 6.17 -17.70
C ALA A 103 7.16 7.25 -18.50
N PRO A 104 6.44 8.09 -19.29
CA PRO A 104 7.00 9.31 -19.86
C PRO A 104 7.57 10.21 -18.74
N ALA A 105 8.59 10.99 -19.08
CA ALA A 105 9.21 11.92 -18.14
C ALA A 105 8.23 12.99 -17.68
N ASP A 106 7.35 13.47 -18.57
CA ASP A 106 6.31 14.44 -18.23
C ASP A 106 5.17 13.77 -17.44
N ARG A 107 4.80 14.39 -16.31
CA ARG A 107 3.72 13.90 -15.44
C ARG A 107 2.33 14.01 -16.05
N ARG A 108 2.09 14.93 -16.99
CA ARG A 108 0.79 15.09 -17.66
C ARG A 108 0.59 13.94 -18.63
N ASP A 109 1.58 13.68 -19.48
CA ASP A 109 1.56 12.60 -20.47
C ASP A 109 1.55 11.21 -19.79
N ARG A 110 2.20 11.10 -18.62
CA ARG A 110 2.22 9.86 -17.83
C ARG A 110 0.82 9.40 -17.41
N ARG A 111 -0.06 10.31 -17.03
CA ARG A 111 -1.44 9.96 -16.63
C ARG A 111 -2.22 9.30 -17.73
N ASP A 112 -2.15 9.86 -18.92
CA ASP A 112 -2.91 9.39 -20.07
C ASP A 112 -2.28 8.11 -20.66
N ALA A 113 -0.97 8.05 -20.71
CA ALA A 113 -0.23 6.87 -21.14
C ALA A 113 -0.45 5.65 -20.22
N LEU A 114 -0.54 5.85 -18.91
CA LEU A 114 -0.75 4.77 -17.94
C LEU A 114 -2.23 4.40 -17.73
N ALA A 115 -3.18 5.21 -18.16
CA ALA A 115 -4.61 4.98 -17.93
C ALA A 115 -5.13 3.62 -18.44
N PRO A 116 -4.77 3.13 -19.65
CA PRO A 116 -5.21 1.82 -20.13
C PRO A 116 -4.69 0.69 -19.23
N PHE A 117 -3.41 0.74 -18.89
CA PHE A 117 -2.78 -0.28 -18.04
C PHE A 117 -3.33 -0.25 -16.61
N GLY A 118 -3.58 0.95 -16.07
CA GLY A 118 -4.22 1.11 -14.77
C GLY A 118 -5.62 0.52 -14.73
N ARG A 119 -6.44 0.69 -15.78
CA ARG A 119 -7.77 0.07 -15.88
C ARG A 119 -7.68 -1.46 -15.92
N MET A 120 -6.72 -2.00 -16.68
CA MET A 120 -6.48 -3.45 -16.73
C MET A 120 -6.05 -3.98 -15.36
N LEU A 121 -5.14 -3.27 -14.67
CA LEU A 121 -4.67 -3.61 -13.33
C LEU A 121 -5.82 -3.54 -12.31
N GLY A 122 -6.64 -2.49 -12.34
CA GLY A 122 -7.82 -2.34 -11.49
C GLY A 122 -8.85 -3.46 -11.69
N LYS A 123 -9.08 -3.87 -12.95
CA LYS A 123 -9.93 -5.01 -13.26
C LYS A 123 -9.36 -6.32 -12.69
N ALA A 124 -8.08 -6.59 -12.89
CA ALA A 124 -7.43 -7.79 -12.35
C ALA A 124 -7.48 -7.79 -10.81
N ALA A 125 -7.22 -6.64 -10.17
CA ALA A 125 -7.27 -6.48 -8.71
C ALA A 125 -8.68 -6.67 -8.13
N ALA A 126 -9.73 -6.40 -8.90
CA ALA A 126 -11.10 -6.68 -8.46
C ALA A 126 -11.41 -8.18 -8.36
N GLY A 127 -10.72 -9.03 -9.14
CA GLY A 127 -10.89 -10.49 -9.08
C GLY A 127 -9.96 -11.17 -8.10
N ALA A 128 -8.68 -10.78 -8.08
CA ALA A 128 -7.66 -11.44 -7.27
C ALA A 128 -6.75 -10.41 -6.57
N PRO A 129 -7.29 -9.63 -5.60
CA PRO A 129 -6.58 -8.48 -5.04
C PRO A 129 -5.21 -8.84 -4.47
N LEU A 130 -5.11 -9.85 -3.61
CA LEU A 130 -3.85 -10.25 -2.97
C LEU A 130 -2.78 -10.68 -3.99
N ALA A 131 -3.16 -11.48 -4.99
CA ALA A 131 -2.22 -11.96 -6.01
C ALA A 131 -1.69 -10.82 -6.88
N VAL A 132 -2.56 -9.89 -7.27
CA VAL A 132 -2.22 -8.74 -8.09
C VAL A 132 -1.31 -7.77 -7.34
N VAL A 133 -1.66 -7.39 -6.12
CA VAL A 133 -0.85 -6.44 -5.35
C VAL A 133 0.49 -7.06 -4.93
N ALA A 134 0.54 -8.36 -4.65
CA ALA A 134 1.80 -9.06 -4.40
C ALA A 134 2.74 -9.02 -5.61
N ALA A 135 2.19 -9.16 -6.83
CA ALA A 135 2.98 -9.04 -8.06
C ALA A 135 3.47 -7.60 -8.30
N VAL A 136 2.67 -6.58 -7.93
CA VAL A 136 3.08 -5.16 -8.01
C VAL A 136 4.22 -4.87 -7.04
N VAL A 137 4.11 -5.30 -5.77
CA VAL A 137 5.17 -5.12 -4.77
C VAL A 137 6.44 -5.83 -5.20
N ALA A 138 6.33 -7.09 -5.67
CA ALA A 138 7.47 -7.86 -6.17
C ALA A 138 8.17 -7.23 -7.39
N GLN A 139 7.47 -6.39 -8.17
CA GLN A 139 8.05 -5.65 -9.28
C GLN A 139 8.71 -4.33 -8.80
N ALA A 140 8.10 -3.64 -7.84
CA ALA A 140 8.62 -2.38 -7.33
C ALA A 140 9.87 -2.55 -6.46
N GLU A 141 9.98 -3.68 -5.77
CA GLU A 141 11.07 -3.97 -4.84
C GLU A 141 12.48 -3.97 -5.49
N PRO A 142 12.75 -4.70 -6.61
CA PRO A 142 14.05 -4.68 -7.28
C PRO A 142 14.23 -3.49 -8.23
N TYR A 143 13.16 -2.75 -8.55
CA TYR A 143 13.20 -1.66 -9.52
C TYR A 143 12.61 -0.36 -8.95
N PRO A 144 13.39 0.45 -8.20
CA PRO A 144 12.90 1.69 -7.60
C PRO A 144 12.31 2.68 -8.61
N ASN A 145 12.81 2.70 -9.84
CA ASN A 145 12.26 3.51 -10.94
C ASN A 145 10.83 3.11 -11.35
N MET A 146 10.38 1.91 -10.99
CA MET A 146 9.02 1.43 -11.25
C MET A 146 8.03 1.80 -10.15
N ILE A 147 8.47 2.34 -9.00
CA ILE A 147 7.59 2.70 -7.88
C ILE A 147 6.52 3.70 -8.33
N ASP A 148 6.93 4.84 -8.87
CA ASP A 148 5.99 5.87 -9.35
C ASP A 148 5.03 5.36 -10.43
N PRO A 149 5.48 4.67 -11.50
CA PRO A 149 4.59 4.08 -12.50
C PRO A 149 3.61 3.05 -11.92
N CYS A 150 4.07 2.18 -11.02
CA CYS A 150 3.22 1.20 -10.36
C CYS A 150 2.15 1.86 -9.49
N VAL A 151 2.55 2.86 -8.69
CA VAL A 151 1.61 3.62 -7.85
C VAL A 151 0.61 4.39 -8.71
N ASP A 152 1.03 5.03 -9.79
CA ASP A 152 0.12 5.73 -10.71
C ASP A 152 -0.84 4.77 -11.42
N ALA A 153 -0.42 3.55 -11.76
CA ALA A 153 -1.27 2.52 -12.37
C ALA A 153 -2.33 1.98 -11.38
N LEU A 154 -2.06 1.97 -10.07
CA LEU A 154 -3.01 1.56 -9.04
C LEU A 154 -4.19 2.52 -8.85
N ARG A 155 -4.25 3.64 -9.59
CA ARG A 155 -5.32 4.64 -9.50
C ARG A 155 -6.73 4.06 -9.70
N TYR A 156 -6.84 3.00 -10.47
CA TYR A 156 -8.12 2.33 -10.74
C TYR A 156 -8.35 1.10 -9.83
N ALA A 157 -7.41 0.81 -8.93
CA ALA A 157 -7.60 -0.22 -7.91
C ALA A 157 -8.60 0.26 -6.86
N GLY A 158 -9.53 -0.60 -6.49
CA GLY A 158 -10.52 -0.29 -5.47
C GLY A 158 -9.91 -0.31 -4.06
N PRO A 159 -10.65 0.20 -3.05
CA PRO A 159 -10.17 0.26 -1.66
C PRO A 159 -9.75 -1.10 -1.10
N LEU A 160 -10.44 -2.18 -1.46
CA LEU A 160 -10.06 -3.55 -1.08
C LEU A 160 -8.64 -3.89 -1.54
N ALA A 161 -8.28 -3.54 -2.77
CA ALA A 161 -6.94 -3.82 -3.29
C ALA A 161 -5.88 -2.95 -2.62
N LEU A 162 -6.18 -1.70 -2.27
CA LEU A 162 -5.26 -0.83 -1.53
C LEU A 162 -5.02 -1.33 -0.11
N ASP A 163 -6.05 -1.84 0.56
CA ASP A 163 -5.90 -2.44 1.90
C ASP A 163 -5.11 -3.76 1.84
N CYS A 164 -5.37 -4.60 0.85
CA CYS A 164 -4.56 -5.79 0.57
C CYS A 164 -3.09 -5.43 0.26
N LEU A 165 -2.84 -4.30 -0.41
CA LEU A 165 -1.50 -3.83 -0.72
C LEU A 165 -0.74 -3.44 0.55
N THR A 166 -1.41 -2.74 1.48
CA THR A 166 -0.82 -2.40 2.80
C THR A 166 -0.46 -3.68 3.58
N PHE A 167 -1.36 -4.66 3.57
CA PHE A 167 -1.10 -5.97 4.19
C PHE A 167 0.13 -6.67 3.57
N VAL A 168 0.21 -6.75 2.24
CA VAL A 168 1.33 -7.40 1.53
C VAL A 168 2.63 -6.63 1.76
N LEU A 169 2.59 -5.31 1.80
CA LEU A 169 3.75 -4.46 2.06
C LEU A 169 4.33 -4.72 3.45
N ILE A 170 3.48 -4.75 4.48
CA ILE A 170 3.90 -5.05 5.86
C ILE A 170 4.42 -6.49 5.97
N ASP A 171 3.77 -7.45 5.33
CA ASP A 171 4.22 -8.84 5.28
C ASP A 171 5.62 -8.99 4.66
N ARG A 172 5.90 -8.21 3.62
CA ARG A 172 7.23 -8.18 2.98
C ARG A 172 8.28 -7.50 3.85
N LEU A 173 7.94 -6.41 4.53
CA LEU A 173 8.81 -5.73 5.48
C LEU A 173 9.14 -6.63 6.68
N ALA A 174 8.14 -7.36 7.20
CA ALA A 174 8.27 -8.26 8.33
C ALA A 174 8.96 -9.60 8.01
N SER A 175 9.36 -9.85 6.75
CA SER A 175 9.99 -11.10 6.35
C SER A 175 11.33 -11.33 7.06
N SER A 176 11.38 -12.26 8.00
CA SER A 176 12.49 -12.49 8.93
C SER A 176 13.75 -13.14 8.33
N GLY A 177 13.76 -13.46 7.05
CA GLY A 177 14.89 -14.20 6.42
C GLY A 177 15.85 -13.35 5.61
N ARG A 178 15.68 -12.01 5.59
CA ARG A 178 16.43 -11.12 4.70
C ARG A 178 17.27 -10.14 5.51
N PRO A 179 18.59 -10.00 5.20
CA PRO A 179 19.42 -9.00 5.86
C PRO A 179 18.89 -7.60 5.53
N LYS A 180 18.75 -6.75 6.54
CA LYS A 180 18.31 -5.36 6.42
C LYS A 180 19.44 -4.41 6.05
N LEU A 181 20.68 -4.85 6.27
CA LEU A 181 21.90 -4.16 5.86
C LEU A 181 22.49 -4.84 4.63
N LYS A 182 23.25 -4.07 3.86
CA LYS A 182 24.11 -4.59 2.79
C LYS A 182 25.30 -5.35 3.39
N GLU A 183 26.05 -6.03 2.54
CA GLU A 183 27.26 -6.77 2.95
C GLU A 183 28.33 -5.90 3.63
N ASP A 184 28.32 -4.59 3.40
CA ASP A 184 29.19 -3.60 4.04
C ASP A 184 28.86 -3.34 5.53
N GLY A 185 27.74 -3.84 6.03
CA GLY A 185 27.27 -3.67 7.40
C GLY A 185 26.89 -2.25 7.81
N VAL A 186 26.95 -1.28 6.89
CA VAL A 186 26.67 0.16 7.14
C VAL A 186 25.44 0.62 6.40
N ASN A 187 25.30 0.27 5.12
CA ASN A 187 24.24 0.75 4.27
C ASN A 187 22.98 -0.14 4.38
N ILE A 188 21.81 0.50 4.32
CA ILE A 188 20.52 -0.20 4.30
C ILE A 188 20.36 -0.96 2.99
N ALA A 189 19.80 -2.16 3.07
CA ALA A 189 19.53 -3.00 1.92
C ALA A 189 18.54 -2.34 0.95
N ASP A 190 18.81 -2.44 -0.36
CA ASP A 190 18.03 -1.78 -1.41
C ASP A 190 16.56 -2.19 -1.41
N TRP A 191 16.26 -3.44 -1.06
CA TRP A 191 14.89 -3.92 -0.96
C TRP A 191 14.08 -3.20 0.14
N LEU A 192 14.71 -2.91 1.30
CA LEU A 192 14.07 -2.21 2.40
C LEU A 192 13.83 -0.74 2.04
N ALA A 193 14.83 -0.09 1.42
CA ALA A 193 14.70 1.27 0.93
C ALA A 193 13.58 1.40 -0.14
N ALA A 194 13.51 0.44 -1.08
CA ALA A 194 12.47 0.43 -2.10
C ALA A 194 11.06 0.23 -1.50
N LEU A 195 10.89 -0.67 -0.53
CA LEU A 195 9.60 -0.87 0.14
C LEU A 195 9.20 0.32 1.00
N ALA A 196 10.15 0.97 1.69
CA ALA A 196 9.90 2.19 2.44
C ALA A 196 9.45 3.34 1.52
N SER A 197 10.13 3.55 0.40
CA SER A 197 9.78 4.53 -0.61
C SER A 197 8.41 4.24 -1.26
N LEU A 198 8.11 2.96 -1.53
CA LEU A 198 6.78 2.53 -2.00
C LEU A 198 5.70 2.88 -0.97
N ALA A 199 5.92 2.61 0.33
CA ALA A 199 5.00 2.96 1.40
C ALA A 199 4.72 4.46 1.46
N GLY A 200 5.76 5.29 1.44
CA GLY A 200 5.65 6.74 1.45
C GLY A 200 4.88 7.27 0.24
N THR A 201 5.21 6.79 -0.96
CA THR A 201 4.55 7.20 -2.21
C THR A 201 3.07 6.80 -2.25
N LEU A 202 2.73 5.60 -1.76
CA LEU A 202 1.35 5.11 -1.65
C LEU A 202 0.53 5.97 -0.69
N CYS A 203 1.04 6.21 0.52
CA CYS A 203 0.34 7.00 1.53
C CYS A 203 0.14 8.45 1.09
N ARG A 204 1.11 9.02 0.36
CA ARG A 204 0.98 10.34 -0.24
C ARG A 204 -0.09 10.39 -1.33
N ARG A 205 -0.20 9.32 -2.13
CA ARG A 205 -1.04 9.29 -3.34
C ARG A 205 -2.48 8.93 -3.04
N TYR A 206 -2.72 8.04 -2.09
CA TYR A 206 -4.03 7.44 -1.82
C TYR A 206 -4.44 7.67 -0.37
N ASP A 207 -5.47 8.48 -0.17
CA ASP A 207 -6.02 8.77 1.15
C ASP A 207 -6.70 7.54 1.81
N GLY A 208 -7.03 6.52 1.01
CA GLY A 208 -7.63 5.27 1.49
C GLY A 208 -6.66 4.26 2.09
N VAL A 209 -5.34 4.51 2.03
CA VAL A 209 -4.33 3.64 2.65
C VAL A 209 -4.29 3.90 4.16
N ASP A 210 -4.38 2.84 4.97
CA ASP A 210 -4.37 2.96 6.43
C ASP A 210 -2.94 3.10 6.96
N VAL A 211 -2.54 4.34 7.23
CA VAL A 211 -1.21 4.67 7.77
C VAL A 211 -0.98 4.06 9.16
N ARG A 212 -2.07 3.86 9.95
CA ARG A 212 -1.97 3.30 11.31
C ARG A 212 -1.36 1.91 11.33
N ALA A 213 -1.66 1.08 10.33
CA ALA A 213 -1.08 -0.24 10.23
C ALA A 213 0.44 -0.20 10.05
N LEU A 214 0.94 0.71 9.20
CA LEU A 214 2.37 0.92 8.99
C LEU A 214 3.06 1.50 10.23
N CYS A 215 2.45 2.50 10.88
CA CYS A 215 2.98 3.06 12.12
C CYS A 215 3.02 2.01 13.25
N GLN A 216 1.99 1.17 13.37
CA GLN A 216 1.98 0.09 14.35
C GLN A 216 3.06 -0.96 14.08
N TYR A 217 3.30 -1.29 12.80
CA TYR A 217 4.40 -2.16 12.41
C TYR A 217 5.75 -1.60 12.89
N VAL A 218 6.06 -0.35 12.55
CA VAL A 218 7.31 0.31 12.98
C VAL A 218 7.41 0.37 14.51
N ALA A 219 6.31 0.68 15.22
CA ALA A 219 6.31 0.71 16.67
C ALA A 219 6.59 -0.67 17.28
N ASN A 220 6.13 -1.75 16.66
CA ASN A 220 6.40 -3.11 17.11
C ASN A 220 7.86 -3.52 16.87
N THR A 221 8.41 -3.24 15.70
CA THR A 221 9.82 -3.55 15.39
C THR A 221 10.80 -2.77 16.28
N LEU A 222 10.48 -1.52 16.61
CA LEU A 222 11.25 -0.74 17.59
C LEU A 222 11.22 -1.36 19.00
N LYS A 223 10.10 -1.93 19.43
CA LYS A 223 10.02 -2.65 20.72
C LYS A 223 10.86 -3.92 20.72
N GLU A 224 11.05 -4.54 19.57
CA GLU A 224 11.90 -5.71 19.37
C GLU A 224 13.38 -5.35 19.19
N SER A 225 13.74 -4.06 19.40
CA SER A 225 15.10 -3.51 19.26
C SER A 225 15.66 -3.58 17.85
N ASP A 226 14.79 -3.56 16.83
CA ASP A 226 15.19 -3.46 15.43
C ASP A 226 14.97 -2.03 14.89
N PRO A 227 16.03 -1.21 14.81
CA PRO A 227 15.88 0.20 14.43
C PRO A 227 15.77 0.44 12.93
N TYR A 228 16.10 -0.54 12.09
CA TYR A 228 16.24 -0.32 10.64
C TYR A 228 14.92 0.02 9.95
N ASP A 229 13.81 -0.47 10.47
CA ASP A 229 12.47 -0.17 9.93
C ASP A 229 12.00 1.26 10.23
N THR A 230 12.75 2.04 11.03
CA THR A 230 12.51 3.48 11.17
C THR A 230 12.67 4.22 9.84
N LEU A 231 13.38 3.63 8.86
CA LEU A 231 13.43 4.14 7.50
C LEU A 231 12.03 4.28 6.90
N VAL A 232 11.11 3.34 7.18
CA VAL A 232 9.71 3.41 6.71
C VAL A 232 9.04 4.66 7.26
N LEU A 233 9.24 4.98 8.55
CA LEU A 233 8.69 6.19 9.16
C LEU A 233 9.34 7.45 8.57
N SER A 234 10.64 7.45 8.38
CA SER A 234 11.37 8.56 7.73
C SER A 234 10.84 8.84 6.33
N GLU A 235 10.66 7.81 5.51
CA GLU A 235 10.10 7.93 4.16
C GLU A 235 8.63 8.37 4.18
N LEU A 236 7.82 7.87 5.11
CA LEU A 236 6.44 8.34 5.29
C LEU A 236 6.41 9.83 5.60
N VAL A 237 7.18 10.28 6.59
CA VAL A 237 7.22 11.71 6.99
C VAL A 237 7.74 12.58 5.86
N ALA A 238 8.89 12.23 5.26
CA ALA A 238 9.50 12.98 4.18
C ALA A 238 8.57 13.08 2.96
N THR A 239 8.00 11.96 2.54
CA THR A 239 7.17 11.91 1.34
C THR A 239 5.81 12.59 1.56
N MET A 240 5.14 12.37 2.69
CA MET A 240 3.84 12.97 2.97
C MET A 240 3.96 14.47 3.27
N ALA A 241 4.97 14.91 4.01
CA ALA A 241 5.25 16.32 4.24
C ALA A 241 5.83 17.01 2.99
N GLY A 242 6.31 16.23 1.99
CA GLY A 242 6.93 16.76 0.78
C GLY A 242 8.30 17.36 1.04
N ILE A 243 9.04 16.86 2.02
CA ILE A 243 10.41 17.23 2.34
C ILE A 243 11.34 16.51 1.34
N PRO A 244 12.15 17.23 0.56
CA PRO A 244 13.12 16.59 -0.33
C PRO A 244 14.24 15.92 0.48
N PRO A 245 14.75 14.77 0.04
CA PRO A 245 15.91 14.15 0.67
C PRO A 245 17.15 15.07 0.55
N THR A 246 17.94 15.14 1.62
CA THR A 246 19.15 15.97 1.70
C THR A 246 20.21 15.65 0.64
N PRO A 247 20.39 14.38 0.20
CA PRO A 247 21.37 14.02 -0.83
C PRO A 247 21.12 14.67 -2.20
N ASP A 248 19.89 15.10 -2.47
CA ASP A 248 19.50 15.70 -3.75
C ASP A 248 19.81 17.21 -3.82
N LEU A 249 20.40 17.79 -2.79
CA LEU A 249 20.77 19.20 -2.74
C LEU A 249 22.14 19.41 -3.41
N SER A 250 22.20 20.39 -4.32
CA SER A 250 23.48 20.84 -4.89
C SER A 250 24.28 21.61 -3.84
N GLU A 251 25.63 21.69 -4.04
CA GLU A 251 26.52 22.44 -3.14
C GLU A 251 26.07 23.90 -2.97
N GLY A 252 25.59 24.54 -4.05
CA GLY A 252 25.05 25.89 -4.00
C GLY A 252 23.79 26.02 -3.15
N GLN A 253 22.92 24.98 -3.18
CA GLN A 253 21.74 24.92 -2.32
C GLN A 253 22.10 24.71 -0.85
N VAL A 254 23.08 23.84 -0.57
CA VAL A 254 23.59 23.65 0.79
C VAL A 254 24.17 24.94 1.35
N ALA A 255 24.95 25.68 0.55
CA ALA A 255 25.47 26.98 0.93
C ALA A 255 24.37 28.00 1.18
N ALA A 256 23.29 28.00 0.38
CA ALA A 256 22.13 28.86 0.57
C ALA A 256 21.30 28.47 1.82
N LEU A 257 21.25 27.20 2.20
CA LEU A 257 20.60 26.73 3.43
C LEU A 257 21.27 27.23 4.71
N ALA A 258 22.57 27.59 4.63
CA ALA A 258 23.28 28.24 5.73
C ALA A 258 22.92 29.73 5.90
N GLY A 259 22.14 30.31 4.96
CA GLY A 259 21.66 31.68 4.98
C GLY A 259 20.37 31.90 5.78
N GLY A 260 19.77 33.08 5.61
CA GLY A 260 18.51 33.40 6.27
C GLY A 260 17.29 32.62 5.72
N PRO A 261 16.14 32.70 6.42
CA PRO A 261 14.95 31.89 6.07
C PRO A 261 14.49 32.03 4.61
N THR A 262 14.63 33.21 4.04
CA THR A 262 14.26 33.47 2.63
C THR A 262 15.14 32.74 1.62
N LEU A 263 16.46 32.62 1.91
CA LEU A 263 17.41 31.87 1.09
C LEU A 263 17.17 30.35 1.21
N VAL A 264 16.87 29.89 2.41
CA VAL A 264 16.49 28.48 2.66
C VAL A 264 15.24 28.12 1.86
N GLU A 265 14.22 28.97 1.90
CA GLU A 265 12.97 28.76 1.16
C GLU A 265 13.21 28.75 -0.36
N ALA A 266 14.01 29.68 -0.86
CA ALA A 266 14.40 29.75 -2.27
C ALA A 266 15.17 28.50 -2.71
N ALA A 267 16.16 28.04 -1.93
CA ALA A 267 16.95 26.84 -2.23
C ALA A 267 16.07 25.59 -2.29
N LEU A 268 15.15 25.42 -1.34
CA LEU A 268 14.21 24.31 -1.31
C LEU A 268 13.21 24.36 -2.46
N SER A 269 12.76 25.54 -2.87
CA SER A 269 11.84 25.71 -4.00
C SER A 269 12.48 25.34 -5.33
N LEU A 270 13.77 25.60 -5.51
CA LEU A 270 14.55 25.21 -6.68
C LEU A 270 14.71 23.69 -6.78
N SER A 271 14.98 23.01 -5.63
CA SER A 271 15.13 21.54 -5.58
C SER A 271 13.84 20.79 -5.92
N THR A 272 12.68 21.37 -5.61
CA THR A 272 11.37 20.74 -5.86
C THR A 272 10.86 20.94 -7.28
N GLY A 273 11.57 21.66 -8.15
CA GLY A 273 11.22 21.95 -9.54
C GLY A 273 9.78 22.39 -9.71
N SER A 274 9.55 23.68 -9.83
CA SER A 274 8.32 24.33 -10.31
C SER A 274 7.01 23.55 -10.09
N ARG A 275 6.42 23.58 -8.89
CA ARG A 275 5.26 22.71 -8.62
C ARG A 275 4.15 23.43 -7.85
N ALA A 276 3.30 24.13 -8.59
CA ALA A 276 2.02 24.61 -8.05
C ALA A 276 1.11 23.51 -7.47
N GLY A 277 1.38 22.22 -7.78
CA GLY A 277 0.69 21.08 -7.20
C GLY A 277 1.25 20.59 -5.85
N GLY A 278 2.48 20.97 -5.51
CA GLY A 278 3.17 20.49 -4.30
C GLY A 278 2.58 21.03 -3.00
N ALA A 279 2.11 22.27 -2.98
CA ALA A 279 1.57 22.91 -1.76
C ALA A 279 0.29 22.21 -1.26
N ARG A 280 -0.64 21.86 -2.15
CA ARG A 280 -1.88 21.14 -1.77
C ARG A 280 -1.62 19.69 -1.34
N ALA A 281 -0.61 19.03 -1.94
CA ALA A 281 -0.22 17.68 -1.53
C ALA A 281 0.48 17.68 -0.16
N ARG A 282 1.32 18.71 0.13
CA ARG A 282 1.98 18.91 1.43
C ARG A 282 0.96 19.15 2.55
N ALA A 283 -0.01 20.04 2.31
CA ALA A 283 -1.06 20.34 3.30
C ALA A 283 -1.90 19.09 3.65
N ARG A 284 -2.25 18.27 2.66
CA ARG A 284 -2.97 17.00 2.87
C ARG A 284 -2.12 15.96 3.60
N GLY A 285 -0.84 15.85 3.26
CA GLY A 285 0.08 14.93 3.93
C GLY A 285 0.29 15.31 5.40
N ALA A 286 0.52 16.60 5.69
CA ALA A 286 0.67 17.10 7.05
C ALA A 286 -0.58 16.88 7.90
N ALA A 287 -1.78 17.12 7.35
CA ALA A 287 -3.05 16.89 8.04
C ALA A 287 -3.33 15.40 8.35
N ARG A 288 -2.68 14.46 7.66
CA ARG A 288 -2.80 13.02 7.94
C ARG A 288 -1.79 12.51 8.97
N LEU A 289 -0.73 13.25 9.21
CA LEU A 289 0.30 12.93 10.22
C LEU A 289 0.00 13.57 11.58
N ALA A 290 -0.79 14.64 11.62
CA ALA A 290 -1.33 15.25 12.82
C ALA A 290 -2.53 14.49 13.36
#